data_23c0af5b421ae8a3994905b052faafab
#
_entry.id   23c0af5b421ae8a3994905b052faafab
#
_cell.length_a   1.000
_cell.length_b   1.000
_cell.length_c   1.000
_cell.angle_alpha   90.00
_cell.angle_beta   90.00
_cell.angle_gamma   90.00
#
_symmetry.space_group_name_H-M   'P 1'
#
loop_
_entity.id
_entity.type
_entity.pdbx_description
1 polymer ?
#
loop_
_entity_poly.entity_id
_entity_poly.type
_entity_poly.pdbx_seq_one_letter_code
_entity_poly.pdbx_strand_id
1 'polypeptide(L)'
;MGTGMGGLTVFSDGVQNLIEKGYRKISPFFIPYAMDVGFMGPNYSISNAYATSNYCFYAAANHIRRGEADIIIAGGTEAAIIPIGLGGFVACRALSQRNDDPTTASRPWDKERDGFVMGEGAGVLVCVVTTKFLTP
;
A
#
# COMPACT_ATOMS: atom_id res chain seq x y z
N MET A 1 3.67 -6.80 -3.36
CA MET A 1 3.34 -5.39 -3.05
C MET A 1 2.41 -5.38 -1.85
N GLY A 2 2.34 -4.27 -1.14
CA GLY A 2 1.50 -4.17 0.05
C GLY A 2 0.81 -2.82 0.18
N THR A 3 -0.23 -2.79 0.99
CA THR A 3 -0.99 -1.60 1.32
C THR A 3 -1.58 -1.75 2.72
N GLY A 4 -1.64 -0.67 3.48
CA GLY A 4 -2.22 -0.66 4.82
C GLY A 4 -3.75 -0.72 4.79
N MET A 5 -4.35 -0.04 3.84
CA MET A 5 -5.80 0.08 3.66
C MET A 5 -6.22 -0.08 2.19
N GLY A 6 -5.47 -0.87 1.42
CA GLY A 6 -5.66 -1.00 -0.02
C GLY A 6 -7.02 -1.53 -0.42
N GLY A 7 -7.47 -1.04 -1.55
CA GLY A 7 -8.73 -1.47 -2.14
C GLY A 7 -9.99 -0.86 -1.51
N LEU A 8 -9.87 0.10 -0.58
CA LEU A 8 -11.05 0.71 0.07
C LEU A 8 -12.03 1.30 -0.92
N THR A 9 -11.57 2.02 -1.95
CA THR A 9 -12.43 2.57 -2.99
C THR A 9 -13.12 1.46 -3.76
N VAL A 10 -12.35 0.49 -4.23
CA VAL A 10 -12.87 -0.65 -4.99
C VAL A 10 -13.83 -1.48 -4.13
N PHE A 11 -13.53 -1.64 -2.84
CA PHE A 11 -14.41 -2.32 -1.89
C PHE A 11 -15.70 -1.53 -1.68
N SER A 12 -15.61 -0.22 -1.45
CA SER A 12 -16.77 0.66 -1.29
C SER A 12 -17.67 0.63 -2.53
N ASP A 13 -17.08 0.79 -3.71
CA ASP A 13 -17.80 0.73 -4.98
C ASP A 13 -18.39 -0.67 -5.23
N GLY A 14 -17.66 -1.72 -4.85
CA GLY A 14 -18.12 -3.11 -4.93
C GLY A 14 -19.34 -3.35 -4.05
N VAL A 15 -19.33 -2.87 -2.81
CA VAL A 15 -20.46 -2.97 -1.87
C VAL A 15 -21.65 -2.15 -2.39
N GLN A 16 -21.43 -0.93 -2.87
CA GLN A 16 -22.48 -0.12 -3.44
C GLN A 16 -23.11 -0.78 -4.67
N ASN A 17 -22.29 -1.27 -5.60
CA ASN A 17 -22.77 -1.99 -6.77
C ASN A 17 -23.52 -3.30 -6.39
N LEU A 18 -23.07 -4.01 -5.35
CA LEU A 18 -23.76 -5.19 -4.85
C LEU A 18 -25.17 -4.84 -4.33
N ILE A 19 -25.28 -3.77 -3.56
CA ILE A 19 -26.55 -3.33 -2.96
C ILE A 19 -27.50 -2.79 -4.04
N GLU A 20 -26.99 -1.94 -4.95
CA GLU A 20 -27.83 -1.27 -5.94
C GLU A 20 -28.14 -2.10 -7.18
N LYS A 21 -27.19 -2.94 -7.64
CA LYS A 21 -27.24 -3.60 -8.97
C LYS A 21 -27.03 -5.12 -8.91
N GLY A 22 -26.78 -5.67 -7.71
CA GLY A 22 -26.54 -7.10 -7.49
C GLY A 22 -25.16 -7.59 -7.91
N TYR A 23 -24.82 -8.82 -7.54
CA TYR A 23 -23.48 -9.42 -7.68
C TYR A 23 -22.94 -9.47 -9.13
N ARG A 24 -23.83 -9.49 -10.14
CA ARG A 24 -23.44 -9.57 -11.56
C ARG A 24 -22.73 -8.31 -12.06
N LYS A 25 -22.76 -7.22 -11.31
CA LYS A 25 -22.13 -5.94 -11.65
C LYS A 25 -20.83 -5.67 -10.89
N ILE A 26 -20.37 -6.63 -10.08
CA ILE A 26 -19.06 -6.57 -9.46
C ILE A 26 -18.01 -6.87 -10.55
N SER A 27 -16.98 -6.02 -10.63
CA SER A 27 -15.90 -6.22 -11.62
C SER A 27 -15.11 -7.50 -11.32
N PRO A 28 -14.86 -8.38 -12.29
CA PRO A 28 -14.00 -9.55 -12.10
C PRO A 28 -12.55 -9.17 -11.80
N PHE A 29 -12.12 -7.94 -12.08
CA PHE A 29 -10.79 -7.40 -11.77
C PHE A 29 -10.62 -7.00 -10.31
N PHE A 30 -11.56 -7.30 -9.44
CA PHE A 30 -11.48 -7.05 -8.01
C PHE A 30 -10.33 -7.86 -7.33
N ILE A 31 -9.84 -8.92 -7.93
CA ILE A 31 -8.96 -9.91 -7.29
C ILE A 31 -7.55 -10.12 -7.89
N PRO A 32 -7.19 -9.97 -9.16
CA PRO A 32 -5.84 -10.38 -9.59
C PRO A 32 -4.99 -9.29 -10.24
N TYR A 33 -3.82 -9.03 -9.66
CA TYR A 33 -2.81 -8.15 -10.27
C TYR A 33 -1.52 -8.86 -10.75
N ALA A 34 -1.23 -10.04 -10.24
CA ALA A 34 0.09 -10.60 -10.42
C ALA A 34 0.29 -11.43 -11.69
N MET A 35 -0.79 -11.84 -12.33
CA MET A 35 -0.73 -12.69 -13.53
C MET A 35 -0.31 -11.93 -14.79
N ASP A 36 -0.54 -10.62 -14.85
CA ASP A 36 -0.31 -9.83 -16.06
C ASP A 36 1.17 -9.61 -16.39
N VAL A 37 2.07 -9.71 -15.43
CA VAL A 37 3.51 -9.50 -15.62
C VAL A 37 4.31 -10.79 -15.84
N GLY A 38 3.66 -11.96 -15.83
CA GLY A 38 4.29 -13.25 -16.11
C GLY A 38 5.30 -13.72 -15.07
N PHE A 39 5.30 -13.15 -13.87
CA PHE A 39 6.15 -13.60 -12.77
C PHE A 39 5.55 -14.81 -12.06
N MET A 40 6.33 -15.89 -11.91
CA MET A 40 5.89 -17.17 -11.37
C MET A 40 6.48 -17.49 -9.98
N GLY A 41 7.26 -16.58 -9.41
CA GLY A 41 7.85 -16.70 -8.07
C GLY A 41 6.87 -16.33 -6.94
N PRO A 42 7.39 -16.10 -5.72
CA PRO A 42 6.58 -15.71 -4.57
C PRO A 42 5.74 -14.48 -4.85
N ASN A 43 4.43 -14.61 -4.66
CA ASN A 43 3.47 -13.56 -4.96
C ASN A 43 2.42 -13.46 -3.84
N TYR A 44 2.47 -12.37 -3.08
CA TYR A 44 1.56 -12.11 -1.97
C TYR A 44 1.52 -10.63 -1.64
N SER A 45 0.48 -10.23 -0.93
CA SER A 45 0.35 -8.88 -0.38
C SER A 45 0.56 -8.92 1.12
N ILE A 46 1.40 -8.01 1.60
CA ILE A 46 1.61 -7.77 3.03
C ILE A 46 0.70 -6.62 3.45
N SER A 47 0.12 -6.72 4.63
CA SER A 47 -0.59 -5.62 5.26
C SER A 47 -0.13 -5.49 6.71
N ASN A 48 0.57 -4.42 7.02
CA ASN A 48 1.07 -4.08 8.35
C ASN A 48 1.04 -2.57 8.55
N ALA A 49 -0.15 -2.02 8.45
CA ALA A 49 -0.42 -0.59 8.62
C ALA A 49 0.63 0.28 7.90
N TYR A 50 1.20 1.27 8.59
CA TYR A 50 2.13 2.26 8.03
C TYR A 50 3.49 1.68 7.59
N ALA A 51 3.87 0.51 8.09
CA ALA A 51 5.14 -0.14 7.81
C ALA A 51 5.08 -1.13 6.64
N THR A 52 3.95 -1.27 5.98
CA THR A 52 3.70 -2.29 4.97
C THR A 52 4.75 -2.31 3.86
N SER A 53 5.09 -1.16 3.27
CA SER A 53 6.10 -1.08 2.21
C SER A 53 7.48 -1.56 2.67
N ASN A 54 7.89 -1.22 3.90
CA ASN A 54 9.15 -1.69 4.47
C ASN A 54 9.18 -3.21 4.60
N TYR A 55 8.08 -3.82 5.02
CA TYR A 55 7.96 -5.28 5.09
C TYR A 55 8.00 -5.93 3.71
N CYS A 56 7.46 -5.28 2.67
CA CYS A 56 7.58 -5.78 1.30
C CYS A 56 9.04 -5.82 0.84
N PHE A 57 9.83 -4.78 1.11
CA PHE A 57 11.24 -4.75 0.78
C PHE A 57 12.04 -5.78 1.58
N TYR A 58 11.75 -5.90 2.87
CA TYR A 58 12.39 -6.90 3.73
C TYR A 58 12.11 -8.33 3.25
N ALA A 59 10.86 -8.63 2.91
CA ALA A 59 10.48 -9.93 2.38
C ALA A 59 11.18 -10.23 1.05
N ALA A 60 11.20 -9.25 0.12
CA ALA A 60 11.89 -9.38 -1.16
C ALA A 60 13.38 -9.66 -0.98
N ALA A 61 14.05 -8.92 -0.10
CA ALA A 61 15.47 -9.14 0.21
C ALA A 61 15.72 -10.54 0.77
N ASN A 62 14.83 -11.05 1.61
CA ASN A 62 14.96 -12.40 2.17
C ASN A 62 14.76 -13.51 1.13
N HIS A 63 13.79 -13.38 0.23
CA HIS A 63 13.59 -14.32 -0.86
C HIS A 63 14.81 -14.39 -1.78
N ILE A 64 15.38 -13.22 -2.13
CA ILE A 64 16.60 -13.15 -2.94
C ILE A 64 17.79 -13.78 -2.21
N ARG A 65 17.99 -13.47 -0.92
CA ARG A 65 19.09 -14.05 -0.13
C ARG A 65 19.02 -15.56 0.00
N ARG A 66 17.81 -16.13 0.01
CA ARG A 66 17.57 -17.58 0.07
C ARG A 66 17.67 -18.26 -1.28
N GLY A 67 17.86 -17.51 -2.37
CA GLY A 67 17.88 -18.05 -3.74
C GLY A 67 16.51 -18.50 -4.25
N GLU A 68 15.43 -18.05 -3.63
CA GLU A 68 14.05 -18.39 -4.02
C GLU A 68 13.58 -17.56 -5.22
N ALA A 69 14.25 -16.46 -5.51
CA ALA A 69 14.01 -15.62 -6.68
C ALA A 69 15.27 -14.81 -7.04
N ASP A 70 15.46 -14.55 -8.30
CA ASP A 70 16.56 -13.71 -8.82
C ASP A 70 16.16 -12.24 -8.92
N ILE A 71 14.87 -11.98 -9.18
CA ILE A 71 14.29 -10.64 -9.36
C ILE A 71 12.96 -10.60 -8.64
N ILE A 72 12.73 -9.58 -7.83
CA ILE A 72 11.46 -9.34 -7.17
C ILE A 72 11.06 -7.87 -7.32
N ILE A 73 9.82 -7.65 -7.71
CA ILE A 73 9.18 -6.32 -7.66
C ILE A 73 8.52 -6.18 -6.30
N ALA A 74 9.00 -5.24 -5.49
CA ALA A 74 8.50 -4.99 -4.15
C ALA A 74 8.13 -3.51 -3.99
N GLY A 75 7.14 -3.23 -3.16
CA GLY A 75 6.73 -1.86 -2.88
C GLY A 75 5.40 -1.78 -2.17
N GLY A 76 4.93 -0.56 -2.03
CA GLY A 76 3.64 -0.25 -1.47
C GLY A 76 2.92 0.83 -2.26
N THR A 77 1.63 0.82 -2.14
CA THR A 77 0.75 1.85 -2.70
C THR A 77 -0.37 2.12 -1.70
N GLU A 78 -0.72 3.38 -1.57
CA GLU A 78 -1.85 3.79 -0.73
C GLU A 78 -2.59 4.96 -1.37
N ALA A 79 -3.92 4.87 -1.42
CA ALA A 79 -4.81 5.92 -1.89
C ALA A 79 -6.10 5.85 -1.05
N ALA A 80 -5.99 6.26 0.21
CA ALA A 80 -7.01 6.07 1.23
C ALA A 80 -7.67 7.38 1.69
N ILE A 81 -7.41 8.52 1.01
CA ILE A 81 -8.05 9.81 1.30
C ILE A 81 -9.46 9.83 0.67
N ILE A 82 -10.28 8.93 1.14
CA ILE A 82 -11.71 8.84 0.82
C ILE A 82 -12.52 9.01 2.12
N PRO A 83 -13.82 9.35 2.05
CA PRO A 83 -14.61 9.64 3.26
C PRO A 83 -14.53 8.59 4.35
N ILE A 84 -14.60 7.31 4.00
CA ILE A 84 -14.52 6.22 4.99
C ILE A 84 -13.11 6.06 5.57
N GLY A 85 -12.05 6.21 4.76
CA GLY A 85 -10.66 6.15 5.21
C GLY A 85 -10.32 7.30 6.14
N LEU A 86 -10.64 8.53 5.73
CA LEU A 86 -10.43 9.73 6.53
C LEU A 86 -11.27 9.69 7.81
N GLY A 87 -12.56 9.32 7.70
CA GLY A 87 -13.50 9.28 8.81
C GLY A 87 -13.07 8.34 9.93
N GLY A 88 -12.45 7.21 9.60
CA GLY A 88 -11.90 6.28 10.58
C GLY A 88 -10.81 6.93 11.44
N PHE A 89 -9.86 7.62 10.83
CA PHE A 89 -8.78 8.30 11.56
C PHE A 89 -9.24 9.55 12.30
N VAL A 90 -10.23 10.26 11.78
CA VAL A 90 -10.89 11.36 12.51
C VAL A 90 -11.56 10.83 13.76
N ALA A 91 -12.29 9.72 13.67
CA ALA A 91 -12.96 9.09 14.82
C ALA A 91 -11.95 8.64 15.91
N CYS A 92 -10.78 8.15 15.49
CA CYS A 92 -9.69 7.79 16.40
C CYS A 92 -8.92 9.00 16.96
N ARG A 93 -9.24 10.23 16.52
CA ARG A 93 -8.50 11.46 16.88
C ARG A 93 -6.99 11.36 16.58
N ALA A 94 -6.63 10.70 15.50
CA ALA A 94 -5.24 10.41 15.15
C ALA A 94 -4.62 11.46 14.22
N LEU A 95 -5.45 12.27 13.55
CA LEU A 95 -5.01 13.27 12.59
C LEU A 95 -4.71 14.61 13.25
N SER A 96 -3.71 15.31 12.71
CA SER A 96 -3.44 16.70 13.06
C SER A 96 -4.66 17.58 12.78
N GLN A 97 -4.92 18.51 13.68
CA GLN A 97 -5.99 19.51 13.55
C GLN A 97 -5.46 20.91 13.21
N ARG A 98 -4.19 20.99 12.79
CA ARG A 98 -3.52 22.25 12.47
C ARG A 98 -3.97 22.82 11.12
N ASN A 99 -5.21 23.26 11.05
CA ASN A 99 -5.81 23.81 9.82
C ASN A 99 -5.47 25.30 9.59
N ASP A 100 -5.00 25.98 10.61
CA ASP A 100 -4.49 27.37 10.54
C ASP A 100 -3.13 27.46 9.84
N ASP A 101 -2.32 26.42 9.90
CA ASP A 101 -1.03 26.33 9.23
C ASP A 101 -0.80 24.91 8.66
N PRO A 102 -1.51 24.52 7.59
CA PRO A 102 -1.46 23.16 7.05
C PRO A 102 -0.09 22.79 6.47
N THR A 103 0.71 23.75 6.08
CA THR A 103 2.06 23.51 5.50
C THR A 103 3.03 22.94 6.52
N THR A 104 2.82 23.19 7.80
CA THR A 104 3.63 22.68 8.91
C THR A 104 2.90 21.64 9.76
N ALA A 105 1.76 21.15 9.33
CA ALA A 105 0.97 20.16 10.07
C ALA A 105 1.67 18.79 10.16
N SER A 106 2.32 18.35 9.06
CA SER A 106 3.14 17.13 9.07
C SER A 106 4.52 17.43 9.65
N ARG A 107 4.72 17.06 10.91
CA ARG A 107 5.94 17.33 11.68
C ARG A 107 6.42 16.11 12.47
N PRO A 108 6.94 15.07 11.79
CA PRO A 108 7.50 13.91 12.46
C PRO A 108 8.61 14.32 13.45
N TRP A 109 8.66 13.65 14.62
CA TRP A 109 9.62 13.88 15.70
C TRP A 109 9.48 15.21 16.46
N ASP A 110 8.66 16.14 16.01
CA ASP A 110 8.38 17.36 16.75
C ASP A 110 7.61 17.04 18.04
N LYS A 111 8.03 17.64 19.16
CA LYS A 111 7.36 17.43 20.47
C LYS A 111 5.94 18.03 20.51
N GLU A 112 5.67 19.03 19.69
CA GLU A 112 4.38 19.74 19.60
C GLU A 112 3.48 19.21 18.49
N ARG A 113 3.81 18.03 17.93
CA ARG A 113 2.91 17.36 16.98
C ARG A 113 1.61 16.98 17.65
N ASP A 114 0.52 17.16 16.96
CA ASP A 114 -0.85 16.92 17.42
C ASP A 114 -1.54 15.75 16.71
N GLY A 115 -0.84 15.06 15.84
CA GLY A 115 -1.33 13.97 15.02
C GLY A 115 -0.53 13.81 13.75
N PHE A 116 -0.96 12.94 12.86
CA PHE A 116 -0.34 12.79 11.55
C PHE A 116 -1.21 13.36 10.42
N VAL A 117 -0.64 13.57 9.27
CA VAL A 117 -1.33 13.98 8.05
C VAL A 117 -1.38 12.79 7.10
N MET A 118 -2.56 12.42 6.63
CA MET A 118 -2.70 11.36 5.63
C MET A 118 -2.11 11.81 4.30
N GLY A 119 -1.42 10.88 3.64
CA GLY A 119 -0.89 11.06 2.30
C GLY A 119 -1.32 9.91 1.40
N GLU A 120 -1.19 10.10 0.11
CA GLU A 120 -1.37 9.09 -0.91
C GLU A 120 -0.10 8.97 -1.73
N GLY A 121 0.18 7.77 -2.23
CA GLY A 121 1.35 7.55 -3.06
C GLY A 121 1.60 6.09 -3.37
N ALA A 122 2.55 5.86 -4.26
CA ALA A 122 3.06 4.55 -4.61
C ALA A 122 4.58 4.60 -4.76
N GLY A 123 5.25 3.58 -4.26
CA GLY A 123 6.68 3.39 -4.42
C GLY A 123 6.98 1.92 -4.69
N VAL A 124 7.71 1.66 -5.78
CA VAL A 124 8.04 0.30 -6.22
C VAL A 124 9.51 0.22 -6.56
N LEU A 125 10.17 -0.84 -6.08
CA LEU A 125 11.56 -1.16 -6.39
C LEU A 125 11.64 -2.51 -7.10
N VAL A 126 12.57 -2.62 -8.03
CA VAL A 126 13.00 -3.90 -8.59
C VAL A 126 14.23 -4.35 -7.80
N CYS A 127 14.06 -5.37 -6.99
CA CYS A 127 15.14 -5.98 -6.18
C CYS A 127 15.78 -7.10 -6.98
N VAL A 128 17.11 -7.09 -7.06
CA VAL A 128 17.88 -8.07 -7.87
C VAL A 128 19.11 -8.58 -7.13
N VAL A 129 19.62 -9.73 -7.53
CA VAL A 129 20.91 -10.24 -7.06
C VAL A 129 22.04 -9.45 -7.73
N THR A 130 22.81 -8.70 -6.97
CA THR A 130 23.85 -7.80 -7.48
C THR A 130 24.93 -8.54 -8.31
N THR A 131 25.28 -9.78 -7.94
CA THR A 131 26.31 -10.56 -8.61
C THR A 131 25.95 -10.97 -10.04
N LYS A 132 24.68 -11.04 -10.41
CA LYS A 132 24.23 -11.39 -11.77
C LYS A 132 24.27 -10.21 -12.75
N PHE A 133 24.39 -8.99 -12.26
CA PHE A 133 24.39 -7.77 -13.09
C PHE A 133 25.78 -7.11 -13.19
N LEU A 134 26.77 -7.60 -12.46
CA LEU A 134 28.15 -7.08 -12.49
C LEU A 134 29.11 -7.91 -13.35
N THR A 135 28.65 -9.00 -13.95
CA THR A 135 29.42 -9.74 -14.95
C THR A 135 29.08 -9.23 -16.35
N PRO A 136 30.05 -8.76 -17.12
CA PRO A 136 29.85 -8.31 -18.48
C PRO A 136 29.39 -9.44 -19.40
#